data_b1b67ee1e468661b2fa78f70af89a774
#
_entry.id   b1b67ee1e468661b2fa78f70af89a774
#
_cell.length_a   1.000
_cell.length_b   1.000
_cell.length_c   1.000
_cell.angle_alpha   90.00
_cell.angle_beta   90.00
_cell.angle_gamma   90.00
#
_symmetry.space_group_name_H-M   'P 1'
#
loop_
_entity.id
_entity.type
_entity.pdbx_description
1 polymer ?
#
loop_
_entity_poly.entity_id
_entity_poly.type
_entity_poly.pdbx_seq_one_letter_code
_entity_poly.pdbx_strand_id
1 'polypeptide(L)'
;MNLGDMYNSGFEFALTGHLVNRNDFKWDMTLQASTFKNEITSLPDPFINGSKRWVEGRSRFDFFLLRTAGVDPETGDQLFLLYEQNEDGESVPVIDETTGEIATTNDWEETERAYTGDSSIPDLLGSVSNSFSYK
;
A
#
# COMPACT_ATOMS: atom_id res chain seq x y z
N MET A 1 -4.08 -1.37 28.90
CA MET A 1 -5.31 -1.06 28.13
C MET A 1 -5.12 -1.62 26.75
N ASN A 2 -5.98 -2.52 26.30
CA ASN A 2 -5.90 -3.07 24.94
C ASN A 2 -6.53 -2.05 23.99
N LEU A 3 -5.81 -1.62 22.95
CA LEU A 3 -6.29 -0.59 22.01
C LEU A 3 -7.10 -1.19 20.86
N GLY A 4 -7.10 -2.50 20.71
CA GLY A 4 -7.78 -3.20 19.62
C GLY A 4 -7.08 -4.50 19.23
N ASP A 5 -7.64 -5.20 18.28
CA ASP A 5 -7.14 -6.47 17.76
C ASP A 5 -6.81 -6.35 16.27
N MET A 6 -5.79 -7.08 15.82
CA MET A 6 -5.45 -7.17 14.41
C MET A 6 -5.04 -8.60 14.03
N TYR A 7 -5.31 -8.94 12.79
CA TYR A 7 -4.98 -10.23 12.21
C TYR A 7 -3.89 -10.07 11.15
N ASN A 8 -2.93 -10.97 11.18
CA ASN A 8 -1.87 -11.06 10.16
C ASN A 8 -1.90 -12.45 9.55
N SER A 9 -1.81 -12.53 8.23
CA SER A 9 -1.70 -13.78 7.49
C SER A 9 -0.77 -13.62 6.30
N GLY A 10 -0.27 -14.76 5.79
CA GLY A 10 0.60 -14.76 4.62
C GLY A 10 1.02 -16.18 4.25
N PHE A 11 1.66 -16.26 3.10
CA PHE A 11 2.29 -17.50 2.62
C PHE A 11 3.76 -17.26 2.41
N GLU A 12 4.57 -18.26 2.75
CA GLU A 12 5.99 -18.30 2.48
C GLU A 12 6.29 -19.54 1.64
N PHE A 13 7.07 -19.35 0.60
CA PHE A 13 7.51 -20.40 -0.30
C PHE A 13 9.02 -20.31 -0.50
N ALA A 14 9.70 -21.44 -0.40
CA ALA A 14 11.12 -21.56 -0.70
C ALA A 14 11.36 -22.84 -1.51
N LEU A 15 12.03 -22.71 -2.64
CA LEU A 15 12.42 -23.82 -3.49
C LEU A 15 13.91 -23.73 -3.81
N THR A 16 14.65 -24.78 -3.45
CA THR A 16 16.07 -24.93 -3.81
C THR A 16 16.23 -26.03 -4.82
N GLY A 17 16.90 -25.72 -5.94
CA GLY A 17 17.23 -26.65 -7.01
C GLY A 17 18.74 -26.76 -7.20
N HIS A 18 19.25 -27.98 -7.29
CA HIS A 18 20.62 -28.27 -7.71
C HIS A 18 20.66 -28.41 -9.21
N LEU A 19 20.85 -27.29 -9.94
CA LEU A 19 20.71 -27.23 -11.39
C LEU A 19 21.85 -27.94 -12.13
N VAL A 20 23.06 -27.85 -11.56
CA VAL A 20 24.24 -28.58 -12.05
C VAL A 20 25.00 -29.14 -10.83
N ASN A 21 25.26 -30.43 -10.86
CA ASN A 21 26.05 -31.09 -9.82
C ASN A 21 27.11 -32.02 -10.51
N ARG A 22 28.21 -31.42 -10.90
CA ARG A 22 29.38 -32.12 -11.49
C ARG A 22 30.58 -32.01 -10.56
N ASN A 23 31.57 -32.88 -10.74
CA ASN A 23 32.76 -32.88 -9.85
C ASN A 23 33.48 -31.54 -9.84
N ASP A 24 33.55 -30.85 -10.98
CA ASP A 24 34.32 -29.62 -11.16
C ASP A 24 33.47 -28.37 -11.14
N PHE A 25 32.13 -28.50 -11.22
CA PHE A 25 31.21 -27.37 -11.25
C PHE A 25 29.86 -27.70 -10.60
N LYS A 26 29.43 -26.87 -9.68
CA LYS A 26 28.10 -26.97 -9.09
C LYS A 26 27.38 -25.63 -9.21
N TRP A 27 26.08 -25.71 -9.46
CA TRP A 27 25.18 -24.56 -9.51
C TRP A 27 23.90 -24.89 -8.78
N ASP A 28 23.67 -24.16 -7.71
CA ASP A 28 22.45 -24.22 -6.91
C ASP A 28 21.67 -22.92 -7.07
N MET A 29 20.35 -23.02 -7.18
CA MET A 29 19.45 -21.88 -7.25
C MET A 29 18.37 -22.03 -6.17
N THR A 30 18.12 -20.94 -5.46
CA THR A 30 17.02 -20.85 -4.49
C THR A 30 16.07 -19.73 -4.92
N LEU A 31 14.79 -20.07 -5.04
CA LEU A 31 13.69 -19.13 -5.23
C LEU A 31 12.94 -19.01 -3.91
N GLN A 32 12.64 -17.78 -3.51
CA GLN A 32 11.80 -17.51 -2.34
C GLN A 32 10.72 -16.51 -2.73
N ALA A 33 9.54 -16.71 -2.18
CA ALA A 33 8.42 -15.78 -2.31
C ALA A 33 7.64 -15.76 -1.00
N SER A 34 7.17 -14.58 -0.61
CA SER A 34 6.28 -14.42 0.53
C SER A 34 5.22 -13.37 0.27
N THR A 35 4.03 -13.59 0.82
CA THR A 35 2.93 -12.63 0.84
C THR A 35 2.62 -12.27 2.27
N PHE A 36 2.08 -11.07 2.47
CA PHE A 36 1.65 -10.61 3.79
C PHE A 36 0.35 -9.83 3.68
N LYS A 37 -0.60 -10.13 4.55
CA LYS A 37 -1.84 -9.38 4.72
C LYS A 37 -2.02 -9.03 6.19
N ASN A 38 -2.39 -7.79 6.44
CA ASN A 38 -2.73 -7.29 7.76
C ASN A 38 -4.14 -6.71 7.73
N GLU A 39 -4.92 -6.91 8.78
CA GLU A 39 -6.26 -6.35 8.94
C GLU A 39 -6.53 -6.04 10.41
N ILE A 40 -7.05 -4.85 10.68
CA ILE A 40 -7.54 -4.46 12.01
C ILE A 40 -8.93 -5.07 12.17
N THR A 41 -9.08 -5.97 13.13
CA THR A 41 -10.32 -6.73 13.35
C THR A 41 -11.21 -6.13 14.43
N SER A 42 -10.64 -5.31 15.31
CA SER A 42 -11.38 -4.56 16.34
C SER A 42 -10.62 -3.29 16.69
N LEU A 43 -11.33 -2.16 16.67
CA LEU A 43 -10.79 -0.87 17.10
C LEU A 43 -11.95 -0.02 17.64
N PRO A 44 -11.92 0.45 18.92
CA PRO A 44 -13.02 1.22 19.52
C PRO A 44 -13.37 2.49 18.74
N ASP A 45 -12.34 3.24 18.32
CA ASP A 45 -12.50 4.49 17.56
C ASP A 45 -11.43 4.57 16.48
N PRO A 46 -11.79 4.94 15.23
CA PRO A 46 -10.82 5.25 14.20
C PRO A 46 -9.91 6.41 14.59
N PHE A 47 -8.64 6.35 14.24
CA PHE A 47 -7.72 7.46 14.46
C PHE A 47 -6.64 7.56 13.39
N ILE A 48 -6.09 8.78 13.22
CA ILE A 48 -5.01 9.07 12.28
C ILE A 48 -3.66 8.95 13.00
N ASN A 49 -2.76 8.16 12.41
CA ASN A 49 -1.39 7.99 12.86
C ASN A 49 -0.41 8.34 11.73
N GLY A 50 0.02 9.58 11.67
CA GLY A 50 0.88 10.11 10.62
C GLY A 50 0.21 10.08 9.25
N SER A 51 0.74 9.24 8.34
CA SER A 51 0.21 9.03 6.98
C SER A 51 -0.78 7.87 6.88
N LYS A 52 -1.26 7.37 8.01
CA LYS A 52 -2.15 6.21 8.11
C LYS A 52 -3.43 6.61 8.85
N ARG A 53 -4.55 5.98 8.50
CA ARG A 53 -5.79 5.99 9.29
C ARG A 53 -6.12 4.56 9.66
N TRP A 54 -6.23 4.31 10.95
CA TRP A 54 -6.58 3.00 11.47
C TRP A 54 -8.08 2.93 11.67
N VAL A 55 -8.69 1.93 11.05
CA VAL A 55 -10.12 1.64 11.11
C VAL A 55 -10.33 0.14 10.93
N GLU A 56 -11.39 -0.40 11.50
CA GLU A 56 -11.74 -1.81 11.33
C GLU A 56 -11.93 -2.18 9.85
N GLY A 57 -11.53 -3.42 9.50
CA GLY A 57 -11.60 -3.95 8.15
C GLY A 57 -10.48 -3.49 7.21
N ARG A 58 -9.56 -2.62 7.66
CA ARG A 58 -8.42 -2.14 6.86
C ARG A 58 -7.08 -2.53 7.48
N SER A 59 -6.05 -2.46 6.64
CA SER A 59 -4.68 -2.64 7.09
C SER A 59 -4.17 -1.40 7.83
N ARG A 60 -3.44 -1.61 8.92
CA ARG A 60 -2.71 -0.52 9.60
C ARG A 60 -1.64 0.14 8.71
N PHE A 61 -1.31 -0.49 7.61
CA PHE A 61 -0.25 -0.08 6.69
C PHE A 61 -0.76 0.73 5.50
N ASP A 62 -2.08 0.80 5.30
CA ASP A 62 -2.68 1.54 4.19
C ASP A 62 -2.43 3.04 4.33
N PHE A 63 -2.04 3.67 3.22
CA PHE A 63 -1.81 5.12 3.20
C PHE A 63 -3.12 5.89 3.16
N PHE A 64 -3.17 6.93 4.02
CA PHE A 64 -4.27 7.89 4.12
C PHE A 64 -3.70 9.30 4.02
N LEU A 65 -3.76 9.87 2.82
CA LEU A 65 -3.05 11.09 2.44
C LEU A 65 -3.93 11.98 1.55
N LEU A 66 -3.52 13.25 1.41
CA LEU A 66 -4.01 14.10 0.33
C LEU A 66 -3.64 13.47 -1.01
N ARG A 67 -4.60 13.41 -1.94
CA ARG A 67 -4.41 12.83 -3.27
C ARG A 67 -4.03 13.92 -4.25
N THR A 68 -2.87 13.79 -4.89
CA THR A 68 -2.42 14.75 -5.90
C THR A 68 -3.02 14.43 -7.27
N ALA A 69 -3.40 15.48 -8.01
CA ALA A 69 -3.91 15.40 -9.39
C ALA A 69 -2.89 15.89 -10.44
N GLY A 70 -1.64 16.16 -10.02
CA GLY A 70 -0.59 16.67 -10.88
C GLY A 70 -0.36 18.17 -10.70
N VAL A 71 -0.07 18.86 -11.80
CA VAL A 71 0.25 20.29 -11.84
C VAL A 71 -0.60 20.94 -12.92
N ASP A 72 -1.15 22.09 -12.62
CA ASP A 72 -1.85 22.92 -13.60
C ASP A 72 -0.86 23.40 -14.68
N PRO A 73 -1.08 23.07 -15.95
CA PRO A 73 -0.16 23.44 -17.03
C PRO A 73 -0.14 24.94 -17.34
N GLU A 74 -1.15 25.70 -16.90
CA GLU A 74 -1.24 27.15 -17.17
C GLU A 74 -0.59 27.96 -16.05
N THR A 75 -0.78 27.57 -14.78
CA THR A 75 -0.28 28.32 -13.63
C THR A 75 0.98 27.71 -13.01
N GLY A 76 1.19 26.40 -13.17
CA GLY A 76 2.27 25.66 -12.50
C GLY A 76 1.93 25.27 -11.06
N ASP A 77 0.70 25.50 -10.59
CA ASP A 77 0.27 25.16 -9.25
C ASP A 77 0.04 23.65 -9.11
N GLN A 78 0.31 23.13 -7.93
CA GLN A 78 -0.01 21.76 -7.60
C GLN A 78 -1.53 21.59 -7.48
N LEU A 79 -2.07 20.55 -8.12
CA LEU A 79 -3.48 20.18 -8.02
C LEU A 79 -3.67 18.98 -7.10
N PHE A 80 -4.75 19.01 -6.34
CA PHE A 80 -5.20 17.93 -5.48
C PHE A 80 -6.57 17.43 -5.95
N LEU A 81 -6.82 16.13 -5.82
CA LEU A 81 -8.14 15.56 -5.99
C LEU A 81 -9.02 15.99 -4.81
N LEU A 82 -10.23 16.44 -5.10
CA LEU A 82 -11.17 16.92 -4.09
C LEU A 82 -11.91 15.77 -3.43
N TYR A 83 -11.76 15.67 -2.11
CA TYR A 83 -12.47 14.73 -1.25
C TYR A 83 -13.17 15.49 -0.12
N GLU A 84 -14.34 15.01 0.25
CA GLU A 84 -15.11 15.52 1.40
C GLU A 84 -15.41 14.38 2.37
N GLN A 85 -15.69 14.71 3.63
CA GLN A 85 -16.18 13.72 4.59
C GLN A 85 -17.69 13.56 4.48
N ASN A 86 -18.16 12.30 4.39
CA ASN A 86 -19.56 11.99 4.51
C ASN A 86 -20.01 11.97 6.00
N GLU A 87 -21.31 11.70 6.23
CA GLU A 87 -21.90 11.64 7.57
C GLU A 87 -21.25 10.56 8.46
N ASP A 88 -20.70 9.51 7.86
CA ASP A 88 -20.01 8.43 8.55
C ASP A 88 -18.51 8.75 8.82
N GLY A 89 -18.04 9.93 8.42
CA GLY A 89 -16.64 10.37 8.56
C GLY A 89 -15.69 9.68 7.56
N GLU A 90 -16.22 9.13 6.48
CA GLU A 90 -15.42 8.56 5.39
C GLU A 90 -15.15 9.62 4.33
N SER A 91 -13.93 9.60 3.78
CA SER A 91 -13.55 10.49 2.69
C SER A 91 -14.09 9.96 1.37
N VAL A 92 -14.98 10.72 0.75
CA VAL A 92 -15.61 10.40 -0.54
C VAL A 92 -15.16 11.40 -1.60
N PRO A 93 -14.95 10.96 -2.86
CA PRO A 93 -14.55 11.86 -3.93
C PRO A 93 -15.70 12.76 -4.36
N VAL A 94 -15.42 14.03 -4.60
CA VAL A 94 -16.34 14.97 -5.23
C VAL A 94 -16.22 14.84 -6.75
N ILE A 95 -17.31 14.56 -7.42
CA ILE A 95 -17.33 14.36 -8.87
C ILE A 95 -17.70 15.66 -9.57
N ASP A 96 -16.89 16.07 -10.54
CA ASP A 96 -17.22 17.15 -11.45
C ASP A 96 -18.33 16.67 -12.41
N GLU A 97 -19.48 17.31 -12.36
CA GLU A 97 -20.66 16.95 -13.15
C GLU A 97 -20.44 17.12 -14.67
N THR A 98 -19.46 17.94 -15.06
CA THR A 98 -19.18 18.24 -16.48
C THR A 98 -18.29 17.16 -17.09
N THR A 99 -17.26 16.71 -16.36
CA THR A 99 -16.26 15.76 -16.85
C THR A 99 -16.56 14.33 -16.42
N GLY A 100 -17.28 14.13 -15.31
CA GLY A 100 -17.50 12.84 -14.67
C GLY A 100 -16.27 12.30 -13.92
N GLU A 101 -15.21 13.10 -13.83
CA GLU A 101 -13.99 12.78 -13.09
C GLU A 101 -14.04 13.37 -11.68
N ILE A 102 -13.06 13.01 -10.82
CA ILE A 102 -12.94 13.62 -9.50
C ILE A 102 -12.51 15.08 -9.71
N ALA A 103 -13.23 16.01 -9.09
CA ALA A 103 -12.90 17.43 -9.10
C ALA A 103 -11.52 17.70 -8.51
N THR A 104 -10.90 18.80 -8.92
CA THR A 104 -9.57 19.21 -8.46
C THR A 104 -9.59 20.59 -7.84
N THR A 105 -8.69 20.82 -6.90
CA THR A 105 -8.42 22.14 -6.30
C THR A 105 -6.92 22.36 -6.21
N ASN A 106 -6.49 23.62 -6.22
CA ASN A 106 -5.10 24.02 -5.92
C ASN A 106 -4.90 24.36 -4.44
N ASP A 107 -5.97 24.37 -3.65
CA ASP A 107 -5.93 24.60 -2.21
C ASP A 107 -6.02 23.27 -1.45
N TRP A 108 -4.94 22.91 -0.77
CA TRP A 108 -4.87 21.69 0.03
C TRP A 108 -5.79 21.73 1.28
N GLU A 109 -6.26 22.92 1.70
CA GLU A 109 -7.18 23.08 2.82
C GLU A 109 -8.64 22.78 2.44
N GLU A 110 -8.95 22.81 1.14
CA GLU A 110 -10.28 22.50 0.61
C GLU A 110 -10.55 21.00 0.44
N THR A 111 -9.53 20.16 0.59
CA THR A 111 -9.67 18.72 0.37
C THR A 111 -9.29 17.89 1.59
N GLU A 112 -9.98 16.79 1.77
CA GLU A 112 -9.73 15.83 2.82
C GLU A 112 -8.72 14.75 2.40
N ARG A 113 -8.04 14.16 3.38
CA ARG A 113 -7.22 12.97 3.15
C ARG A 113 -8.10 11.80 2.76
N ALA A 114 -7.62 10.95 1.87
CA ALA A 114 -8.29 9.73 1.45
C ALA A 114 -7.32 8.54 1.40
N TYR A 115 -7.85 7.32 1.42
CA TYR A 115 -7.04 6.14 1.18
C TYR A 115 -6.53 6.14 -0.25
N THR A 116 -5.22 5.90 -0.41
CA THR A 116 -4.59 5.91 -1.74
C THR A 116 -4.83 4.63 -2.52
N GLY A 117 -5.21 3.57 -1.83
CA GLY A 117 -5.23 2.21 -2.39
C GLY A 117 -3.89 1.47 -2.27
N ASP A 118 -2.85 2.18 -1.83
CA ASP A 118 -1.52 1.63 -1.65
C ASP A 118 -1.23 1.35 -0.18
N SER A 119 -0.29 0.44 0.06
CA SER A 119 0.19 0.08 1.39
C SER A 119 1.70 0.33 1.51
N SER A 120 2.17 0.54 2.74
CA SER A 120 3.62 0.65 3.03
C SER A 120 4.32 -0.70 3.11
N ILE A 121 3.58 -1.79 2.95
CA ILE A 121 4.12 -3.14 2.82
C ILE A 121 3.79 -3.68 1.44
N PRO A 122 4.71 -4.39 0.78
CA PRO A 122 4.46 -4.99 -0.52
C PRO A 122 3.53 -6.21 -0.39
N ASP A 123 2.69 -6.43 -1.41
CA ASP A 123 1.82 -7.61 -1.48
C ASP A 123 2.61 -8.89 -1.71
N LEU A 124 3.75 -8.78 -2.41
CA LEU A 124 4.63 -9.89 -2.73
C LEU A 124 6.09 -9.48 -2.55
N LEU A 125 6.82 -10.26 -1.79
CA LEU A 125 8.27 -10.22 -1.70
C LEU A 125 8.84 -11.45 -2.40
N GLY A 126 9.91 -11.28 -3.17
CA GLY A 126 10.57 -12.39 -3.85
C GLY A 126 12.07 -12.22 -3.89
N SER A 127 12.80 -13.34 -3.87
CA SER A 127 14.24 -13.37 -4.08
C SER A 127 14.67 -14.56 -4.94
N VAL A 128 15.74 -14.34 -5.68
CA VAL A 128 16.45 -15.38 -6.43
C VAL A 128 17.90 -15.36 -6.01
N SER A 129 18.37 -16.47 -5.45
CA SER A 129 19.76 -16.64 -5.05
C SER A 129 20.43 -17.72 -5.94
N ASN A 130 21.62 -17.43 -6.42
CA ASN A 130 22.42 -18.38 -7.19
C ASN A 130 23.76 -18.59 -6.46
N SER A 131 24.16 -19.84 -6.32
CA SER A 131 25.44 -20.24 -5.76
C SER A 131 26.20 -21.07 -6.78
N PHE A 132 27.41 -20.64 -7.10
CA PHE A 132 28.31 -21.33 -8.02
C PHE A 132 29.58 -21.77 -7.29
N SER A 133 30.00 -23.00 -7.54
CA SER A 133 31.24 -23.52 -7.01
C SER A 133 32.02 -24.18 -8.15
N TYR A 134 33.30 -23.83 -8.32
CA TYR A 134 34.21 -24.37 -9.27
C TYR A 134 35.53 -24.83 -8.61
N LYS A 135 36.05 -26.00 -8.98
CA LYS A 135 37.32 -26.53 -8.51
C LYS A 135 38.33 -26.58 -9.64
#